data_1a486fa9f96b29e7b36e233ceac039f5
#
_entry.id   1a486fa9f96b29e7b36e233ceac039f5
#
_cell.length_a   1.000
_cell.length_b   1.000
_cell.length_c   1.000
_cell.angle_alpha   90.00
_cell.angle_beta   90.00
_cell.angle_gamma   90.00
#
_symmetry.space_group_name_H-M   'P 1'
#
loop_
_entity.id
_entity.type
_entity.pdbx_description
1 polymer ?
#
loop_
_entity_poly.entity_id
_entity_poly.type
_entity_poly.pdbx_seq_one_letter_code
_entity_poly.pdbx_strand_id
1 'polypeptide(L)'
;MMKKILTLVAAALVLLGCSEDRSHILKVYNWADYIDEDLLEEFEEWYFKQTGEKVEIIYQTFDINETMLSKIELGHEDYDVVCPSDYIIERMLKNDLQLPLDFDCGHTPN
;
A
#
# COMPACT_ATOMS: atom_id res chain seq x y z
N MET A 1 6.84 -44.59 -5.27
CA MET A 1 7.88 -43.59 -4.90
C MET A 1 7.78 -42.31 -5.70
N MET A 2 7.64 -42.39 -7.02
CA MET A 2 7.58 -41.16 -7.85
C MET A 2 6.38 -40.25 -7.54
N LYS A 3 5.20 -40.79 -7.20
CA LYS A 3 4.01 -40.02 -6.89
C LYS A 3 4.17 -39.15 -5.62
N LYS A 4 4.91 -39.62 -4.62
CA LYS A 4 5.15 -38.85 -3.38
C LYS A 4 6.13 -37.70 -3.60
N ILE A 5 7.12 -37.87 -4.45
CA ILE A 5 8.09 -36.84 -4.79
C ILE A 5 7.42 -35.74 -5.60
N LEU A 6 6.56 -36.08 -6.57
CA LEU A 6 5.78 -35.13 -7.36
C LEU A 6 4.84 -34.28 -6.49
N THR A 7 4.20 -34.88 -5.49
CA THR A 7 3.31 -34.17 -4.57
C THR A 7 4.09 -33.17 -3.72
N LEU A 8 5.30 -33.53 -3.25
CA LEU A 8 6.17 -32.64 -2.48
C LEU A 8 6.65 -31.45 -3.30
N VAL A 9 7.03 -31.68 -4.55
CA VAL A 9 7.47 -30.60 -5.46
C VAL A 9 6.32 -29.65 -5.75
N ALA A 10 5.11 -30.17 -5.99
CA ALA A 10 3.93 -29.33 -6.22
C ALA A 10 3.58 -28.49 -4.98
N ALA A 11 3.68 -29.05 -3.78
CA ALA A 11 3.45 -28.32 -2.53
C ALA A 11 4.48 -27.22 -2.33
N ALA A 12 5.74 -27.47 -2.64
CA ALA A 12 6.80 -26.48 -2.54
C ALA A 12 6.60 -25.31 -3.52
N LEU A 13 6.14 -25.60 -4.74
CA LEU A 13 5.81 -24.58 -5.73
C LEU A 13 4.64 -23.69 -5.28
N VAL A 14 3.61 -24.29 -4.66
CA VAL A 14 2.48 -23.53 -4.11
C VAL A 14 2.93 -22.62 -2.97
N LEU A 15 3.81 -23.09 -2.09
CA LEU A 15 4.34 -22.27 -1.01
C LEU A 15 5.18 -21.08 -1.54
N LEU A 16 5.96 -21.30 -2.58
CA LEU A 16 6.73 -20.22 -3.22
C LEU A 16 5.82 -19.20 -3.91
N GLY A 17 4.67 -19.64 -4.45
CA GLY A 17 3.68 -18.76 -5.06
C GLY A 17 2.86 -17.93 -4.07
N CYS A 18 2.92 -18.22 -2.77
CA CYS A 18 2.20 -17.47 -1.73
C CYS A 18 2.96 -16.25 -1.21
N SER A 19 4.26 -16.11 -1.54
CA SER A 19 5.03 -14.91 -1.17
C SER A 19 4.91 -13.87 -2.27
N GLU A 20 4.02 -12.88 -2.07
CA GLU A 20 3.89 -11.78 -3.01
C GLU A 20 5.07 -10.83 -2.87
N ASP A 21 5.72 -10.53 -3.99
CA ASP A 21 6.68 -9.45 -4.05
C ASP A 21 5.93 -8.14 -4.18
N ARG A 22 5.92 -7.36 -3.09
CA ARG A 22 5.23 -6.07 -3.02
C ARG A 22 6.13 -4.89 -3.31
N SER A 23 7.36 -5.12 -3.73
CA SER A 23 8.34 -4.05 -3.98
C SER A 23 7.94 -3.09 -5.09
N HIS A 24 7.03 -3.51 -5.99
CA HIS A 24 6.54 -2.71 -7.10
C HIS A 24 5.12 -2.19 -6.89
N ILE A 25 4.53 -2.40 -5.73
CA ILE A 25 3.14 -2.02 -5.44
C ILE A 25 3.13 -0.84 -4.48
N LEU A 26 2.38 0.20 -4.84
CA LEU A 26 2.10 1.34 -3.98
C LEU A 26 0.60 1.35 -3.68
N LYS A 27 0.24 1.13 -2.42
CA LYS A 27 -1.16 1.14 -1.98
C LYS A 27 -1.52 2.51 -1.43
N VAL A 28 -2.47 3.16 -2.08
CA VAL A 28 -2.94 4.51 -1.72
C VAL A 28 -4.42 4.46 -1.35
N TYR A 29 -4.76 5.04 -0.21
CA TYR A 29 -6.12 5.08 0.31
C TYR A 29 -6.53 6.54 0.53
N ASN A 30 -7.46 7.04 -0.27
CA ASN A 30 -7.82 8.44 -0.32
C ASN A 30 -9.35 8.63 -0.30
N TRP A 31 -9.78 9.87 -0.12
CA TRP A 31 -11.19 10.24 -0.23
C TRP A 31 -11.72 9.96 -1.63
N ALA A 32 -12.99 9.53 -1.70
CA ALA A 32 -13.68 9.39 -2.98
C ALA A 32 -13.77 10.75 -3.68
N ASP A 33 -13.61 10.75 -5.00
CA ASP A 33 -13.70 11.94 -5.85
C ASP A 33 -12.76 13.08 -5.46
N TYR A 34 -11.62 12.76 -4.87
CA TYR A 34 -10.68 13.75 -4.35
C TYR A 34 -9.57 14.10 -5.34
N ILE A 35 -9.21 13.18 -6.22
CA ILE A 35 -8.20 13.43 -7.26
C ILE A 35 -8.70 12.90 -8.60
N ASP A 36 -8.10 13.41 -9.68
CA ASP A 36 -8.26 12.86 -11.01
C ASP A 36 -7.46 11.55 -11.11
N GLU A 37 -8.15 10.43 -11.29
CA GLU A 37 -7.52 9.10 -11.32
C GLU A 37 -6.59 8.90 -12.52
N ASP A 38 -6.71 9.72 -13.56
CA ASP A 38 -5.76 9.70 -14.67
C ASP A 38 -4.35 10.08 -14.24
N LEU A 39 -4.21 10.81 -13.13
CA LEU A 39 -2.92 11.15 -12.54
C LEU A 39 -2.15 9.93 -12.06
N LEU A 40 -2.84 8.86 -11.72
CA LEU A 40 -2.20 7.62 -11.25
C LEU A 40 -1.37 6.99 -12.36
N GLU A 41 -1.93 6.89 -13.57
CA GLU A 41 -1.20 6.39 -14.74
C GLU A 41 -0.04 7.31 -15.12
N GLU A 42 -0.27 8.61 -15.07
CA GLU A 42 0.78 9.61 -15.33
C GLU A 42 1.94 9.47 -14.37
N PHE A 43 1.64 9.24 -13.09
CA PHE A 43 2.67 9.01 -12.07
C PHE A 43 3.45 7.73 -12.34
N GLU A 44 2.77 6.64 -12.69
CA GLU A 44 3.43 5.37 -13.00
C GLU A 44 4.41 5.51 -14.17
N GLU A 45 4.00 6.22 -15.22
CA GLU A 45 4.85 6.50 -16.38
C GLU A 45 6.03 7.40 -16.01
N TRP A 46 5.77 8.46 -15.25
CA TRP A 46 6.81 9.37 -14.80
C TRP A 46 7.84 8.66 -13.94
N TYR A 47 7.38 7.84 -13.01
CA TYR A 47 8.26 7.08 -12.12
C TYR A 47 9.16 6.12 -12.89
N PHE A 48 8.60 5.44 -13.88
CA PHE A 48 9.37 4.55 -14.74
C PHE A 48 10.44 5.31 -15.52
N LYS A 49 10.12 6.48 -16.04
CA LYS A 49 11.10 7.31 -16.77
C LYS A 49 12.22 7.81 -15.86
N GLN A 50 11.90 8.11 -14.60
CA GLN A 50 12.89 8.65 -13.66
C GLN A 50 13.79 7.57 -13.07
N THR A 51 13.26 6.39 -12.80
CA THR A 51 13.97 5.36 -12.04
C THR A 51 14.29 4.10 -12.83
N GLY A 52 13.64 3.88 -13.96
CA GLY A 52 13.71 2.62 -14.71
C GLY A 52 12.92 1.49 -14.07
N GLU A 53 12.26 1.74 -12.94
CA GLU A 53 11.49 0.75 -12.22
C GLU A 53 10.00 0.98 -12.42
N LYS A 54 9.25 -0.13 -12.59
CA LYS A 54 7.80 -0.07 -12.68
C LYS A 54 7.17 -0.01 -11.30
N VAL A 55 6.12 0.81 -11.16
CA VAL A 55 5.28 0.83 -9.98
C VAL A 55 3.84 0.60 -10.41
N GLU A 56 3.11 -0.22 -9.64
CA GLU A 56 1.68 -0.41 -9.79
C GLU A 56 0.98 0.23 -8.61
N ILE A 57 0.09 1.20 -8.88
CA ILE A 57 -0.68 1.85 -7.84
C ILE A 57 -1.99 1.11 -7.65
N ILE A 58 -2.20 0.59 -6.44
CA ILE A 58 -3.49 0.07 -6.01
C ILE A 58 -4.20 1.20 -5.28
N TYR A 59 -5.20 1.78 -5.92
CA TYR A 59 -5.90 2.95 -5.42
C TYR A 59 -7.26 2.55 -4.87
N GLN A 60 -7.51 2.89 -3.62
CA GLN A 60 -8.78 2.65 -2.95
C GLN A 60 -9.31 3.96 -2.40
N THR A 61 -10.63 4.07 -2.28
CA THR A 61 -11.28 5.26 -1.79
C THR A 61 -12.17 4.97 -0.60
N PHE A 62 -12.44 6.00 0.20
CA PHE A 62 -13.38 5.93 1.31
C PHE A 62 -14.23 7.20 1.36
N ASP A 63 -15.42 7.09 1.96
CA ASP A 63 -16.34 8.20 2.14
C ASP A 63 -16.39 8.67 3.59
N ILE A 64 -16.03 7.81 4.52
CA ILE A 64 -16.14 8.05 5.97
C ILE A 64 -14.82 7.70 6.63
N ASN A 65 -14.23 8.64 7.38
CA ASN A 65 -12.97 8.47 8.10
C ASN A 65 -12.96 7.26 9.02
N GLU A 66 -14.02 7.05 9.77
CA GLU A 66 -14.13 5.98 10.76
C GLU A 66 -14.13 4.61 10.10
N THR A 67 -14.74 4.50 8.92
CA THR A 67 -14.71 3.26 8.13
C THR A 67 -13.29 2.94 7.68
N MET A 68 -12.58 3.95 7.21
CA MET A 68 -11.19 3.80 6.79
C MET A 68 -10.32 3.38 7.97
N LEU A 69 -10.45 4.05 9.11
CA LEU A 69 -9.68 3.74 10.31
C LEU A 69 -9.94 2.32 10.81
N SER A 70 -11.21 1.90 10.83
CA SER A 70 -11.58 0.53 11.23
C SER A 70 -10.94 -0.52 10.33
N LYS A 71 -10.88 -0.23 9.04
CA LYS A 71 -10.29 -1.15 8.07
C LYS A 71 -8.79 -1.34 8.32
N ILE A 72 -8.10 -0.29 8.71
CA ILE A 72 -6.68 -0.34 9.05
C ILE A 72 -6.46 -1.05 10.38
N GLU A 73 -7.22 -0.68 11.42
CA GLU A 73 -7.05 -1.23 12.77
C GLU A 73 -7.49 -2.69 12.89
N LEU A 74 -8.65 -3.02 12.34
CA LEU A 74 -9.27 -4.33 12.51
C LEU A 74 -9.00 -5.27 11.35
N GLY A 75 -8.90 -4.74 10.13
CA GLY A 75 -8.64 -5.53 8.94
C GLY A 75 -7.17 -5.84 8.72
N HIS A 76 -6.28 -5.21 9.46
CA HIS A 76 -4.82 -5.33 9.30
C HIS A 76 -4.37 -5.09 7.86
N GLU A 77 -5.10 -4.24 7.15
CA GLU A 77 -4.71 -3.88 5.79
C GLU A 77 -3.51 -2.94 5.81
N ASP A 78 -2.63 -3.16 4.87
CA ASP A 78 -1.32 -2.54 4.82
C ASP A 78 -1.29 -1.52 3.67
N TYR A 79 -1.41 -0.26 4.01
CA TYR A 79 -1.37 0.85 3.05
C TYR A 79 -0.07 1.61 3.15
N ASP A 80 0.44 2.07 2.01
CA ASP A 80 1.65 2.88 1.96
C ASP A 80 1.35 4.37 2.19
N VAL A 81 0.23 4.85 1.64
CA VAL A 81 -0.19 6.24 1.76
C VAL A 81 -1.68 6.29 2.08
N VAL A 82 -2.03 7.05 3.11
CA VAL A 82 -3.42 7.29 3.51
C VAL A 82 -3.64 8.79 3.66
N CYS A 83 -4.78 9.29 3.21
CA CYS A 83 -5.09 10.72 3.26
C CYS A 83 -6.38 10.98 4.06
N PRO A 84 -6.36 10.83 5.39
CA PRO A 84 -7.54 11.08 6.22
C PRO A 84 -7.64 12.53 6.67
N SER A 85 -8.69 12.85 7.43
CA SER A 85 -8.80 14.14 8.10
C SER A 85 -7.82 14.24 9.28
N ASP A 86 -7.50 15.45 9.70
CA ASP A 86 -6.50 15.73 10.73
C ASP A 86 -6.78 15.04 12.07
N TYR A 87 -8.06 15.00 12.51
CA TYR A 87 -8.40 14.33 13.77
C TYR A 87 -8.16 12.82 13.72
N ILE A 88 -8.29 12.21 12.55
CA ILE A 88 -7.99 10.79 12.35
C ILE A 88 -6.47 10.57 12.35
N ILE A 89 -5.71 11.48 11.76
CA ILE A 89 -4.25 11.41 11.80
C ILE A 89 -3.76 11.39 13.24
N GLU A 90 -4.33 12.24 14.09
CA GLU A 90 -4.00 12.27 15.51
C GLU A 90 -4.29 10.94 16.20
N ARG A 91 -5.45 10.33 15.91
CA ARG A 91 -5.80 9.01 16.46
C ARG A 91 -4.84 7.93 15.98
N MET A 92 -4.47 7.96 14.70
CA MET A 92 -3.52 7.01 14.14
C MET A 92 -2.15 7.12 14.81
N LEU A 93 -1.70 8.34 15.08
CA LEU A 93 -0.45 8.56 15.81
C LEU A 93 -0.50 8.00 17.23
N LYS A 94 -1.60 8.19 17.94
CA LYS A 94 -1.78 7.66 19.30
C LYS A 94 -1.81 6.14 19.33
N ASN A 95 -2.26 5.50 18.26
CA ASN A 95 -2.39 4.05 18.16
C ASN A 95 -1.22 3.40 17.42
N ASP A 96 -0.14 4.14 17.17
CA ASP A 96 1.07 3.67 16.48
C ASP A 96 0.78 3.03 15.11
N LEU A 97 -0.16 3.59 14.37
CA LEU A 97 -0.56 3.10 13.05
C LEU A 97 0.25 3.72 11.90
N GLN A 98 1.15 4.64 12.22
CA GLN A 98 1.96 5.33 11.22
C GLN A 98 3.43 5.06 11.45
N LEU A 99 4.17 5.01 10.35
CA LEU A 99 5.63 4.92 10.40
C LEU A 99 6.23 6.31 10.25
N PRO A 100 7.30 6.63 10.98
CA PRO A 100 7.99 7.90 10.79
C PRO A 100 8.67 7.92 9.42
N LEU A 101 8.76 9.12 8.83
CA LEU A 101 9.55 9.31 7.62
C LEU A 101 11.02 9.31 7.99
N ASP A 102 11.80 8.55 7.24
CA ASP A 102 13.24 8.39 7.49
C ASP A 102 14.12 9.26 6.58
N PHE A 103 13.50 10.21 5.88
CA PHE A 103 14.19 11.12 4.98
C PHE A 103 13.69 12.54 5.17
N ASP A 104 14.53 13.50 4.81
CA ASP A 104 14.19 14.91 4.86
C ASP A 104 13.41 15.30 3.60
N CYS A 105 12.16 15.73 3.77
CA CYS A 105 11.31 16.16 2.68
C CYS A 105 11.61 17.59 2.20
N GLY A 106 12.51 18.31 2.88
CA GLY A 106 12.91 19.67 2.50
C GLY A 106 11.87 20.75 2.80
N HIS A 107 10.67 20.38 3.20
CA HIS A 107 9.55 21.30 3.47
C HIS A 107 8.84 20.98 4.78
N THR A 108 9.50 20.31 5.69
CA THR A 108 8.91 20.00 6.99
C THR A 108 8.76 21.29 7.80
N PRO A 109 7.54 21.73 8.11
CA PRO A 109 7.38 22.88 9.01
C PRO A 109 7.85 22.50 10.41
N ASN A 110 8.54 23.39 11.01
CA ASN A 110 9.01 23.21 12.39
C ASN A 110 7.86 23.27 13.37
#